data_e2df0ba11026e1176057a1d2c5c3e073
#
_entry.id   e2df0ba11026e1176057a1d2c5c3e073
#
_cell.length_a   1.000
_cell.length_b   1.000
_cell.length_c   1.000
_cell.angle_alpha   90.00
_cell.angle_beta   90.00
_cell.angle_gamma   90.00
#
_symmetry.space_group_name_H-M   'P 1'
#
loop_
_entity.id
_entity.type
_entity.pdbx_description
1 polymer ?
#
loop_
_entity_poly.entity_id
_entity_poly.type
_entity_poly.pdbx_seq_one_letter_code
_entity_poly.pdbx_strand_id
1 'polypeptide(L)'
;TPYDAFKAARMVFHAIPVQRVCRTEELQAFHLTDFVDDVKEIVLKSRHRSYPILDENEKVVGTLSRYHLIKPRRKRVVLVDHNEVSQSVPGLEQAEILGIIDHHRLADIQTRQPISVRNEPVGSTNTIITSMYQEHGVTPSPHMAGLMASAILSDTVMFKSPTCTKRDIAMACLLYTSPSPRD
;
A
#
# COMPACT_ATOMS: atom_id res chain seq x y z
N THR A 1 55.65 -25.91 13.56
CA THR A 1 56.79 -25.74 12.63
C THR A 1 57.14 -24.28 12.48
N PRO A 2 58.37 -23.86 12.05
CA PRO A 2 58.69 -22.49 11.73
C PRO A 2 57.71 -21.86 10.72
N TYR A 3 57.18 -22.67 9.81
CA TYR A 3 56.16 -22.25 8.84
C TYR A 3 54.84 -21.85 9.50
N ASP A 4 54.40 -22.60 10.51
CA ASP A 4 53.17 -22.29 11.23
C ASP A 4 53.30 -21.02 12.08
N ALA A 5 54.46 -20.81 12.70
CA ALA A 5 54.77 -19.60 13.43
C ALA A 5 54.81 -18.37 12.51
N PHE A 6 55.39 -18.49 11.30
CA PHE A 6 55.41 -17.43 10.30
C PHE A 6 54.01 -17.12 9.77
N LYS A 7 53.19 -18.15 9.51
CA LYS A 7 51.82 -18.02 9.09
C LYS A 7 50.96 -17.30 10.15
N ALA A 8 51.13 -17.72 11.43
CA ALA A 8 50.44 -17.06 12.55
C ALA A 8 50.89 -15.61 12.72
N ALA A 9 52.17 -15.33 12.67
CA ALA A 9 52.70 -13.95 12.72
C ALA A 9 52.15 -13.09 11.59
N ARG A 10 52.14 -13.63 10.37
CA ARG A 10 51.55 -12.91 9.19
C ARG A 10 50.07 -12.61 9.39
N MET A 11 49.29 -13.56 9.94
CA MET A 11 47.87 -13.31 10.25
C MET A 11 47.69 -12.19 11.28
N VAL A 12 48.54 -12.15 12.32
CA VAL A 12 48.51 -11.10 13.36
C VAL A 12 48.85 -9.72 12.76
N PHE A 13 49.89 -9.65 11.91
CA PHE A 13 50.35 -8.39 11.33
C PHE A 13 49.48 -7.89 10.19
N HIS A 14 48.83 -8.76 9.44
CA HIS A 14 47.96 -8.38 8.31
C HIS A 14 46.47 -8.41 8.62
N ALA A 15 46.03 -8.98 9.73
CA ALA A 15 44.64 -8.97 10.15
C ALA A 15 44.34 -7.70 10.94
N ILE A 16 43.89 -6.66 10.27
CA ILE A 16 43.36 -5.46 10.93
C ILE A 16 41.92 -5.79 11.35
N PRO A 17 41.63 -5.78 12.67
CA PRO A 17 40.26 -5.99 13.14
C PRO A 17 39.33 -4.91 12.59
N VAL A 18 38.08 -5.30 12.23
CA VAL A 18 37.07 -4.35 11.76
C VAL A 18 36.87 -3.18 12.73
N GLN A 19 37.02 -3.43 14.04
CA GLN A 19 36.96 -2.40 15.08
C GLN A 19 37.92 -1.21 14.84
N ARG A 20 39.05 -1.43 14.18
CA ARG A 20 40.03 -0.36 13.92
C ARG A 20 39.72 0.47 12.66
N VAL A 21 38.84 -0.01 11.82
CA VAL A 21 38.45 0.64 10.56
C VAL A 21 36.97 1.02 10.49
N CYS A 22 36.16 0.51 11.42
CA CYS A 22 34.77 0.91 11.48
C CYS A 22 34.65 2.35 11.97
N ARG A 23 33.72 3.07 11.38
CA ARG A 23 33.35 4.39 11.85
C ARG A 23 32.36 4.22 13.00
N THR A 24 32.62 4.86 14.12
CA THR A 24 31.80 4.82 15.34
C THR A 24 31.18 6.17 15.69
N GLU A 25 31.65 7.24 15.06
CA GLU A 25 31.19 8.60 15.29
C GLU A 25 30.42 9.13 14.08
N GLU A 26 29.49 10.04 14.32
CA GLU A 26 28.63 10.65 13.29
C GLU A 26 27.95 9.62 12.38
N LEU A 27 27.45 8.53 12.96
CA LEU A 27 26.69 7.54 12.23
C LEU A 27 25.32 8.09 11.89
N GLN A 28 25.01 8.14 10.60
CA GLN A 28 23.67 8.45 10.13
C GLN A 28 22.87 7.15 10.09
N ALA A 29 21.86 7.05 10.94
CA ALA A 29 20.88 5.95 10.95
C ALA A 29 19.47 6.51 10.73
N PHE A 30 18.54 5.64 10.39
CA PHE A 30 17.12 5.97 10.25
C PHE A 30 16.28 4.92 10.98
N HIS A 31 15.02 5.24 11.28
CA HIS A 31 14.08 4.35 11.93
C HIS A 31 13.11 3.72 10.92
N LEU A 32 12.52 2.58 11.29
CA LEU A 32 11.49 1.91 10.47
C LEU A 32 10.28 2.80 10.18
N THR A 33 10.01 3.76 11.06
CA THR A 33 8.88 4.69 10.97
C THR A 33 9.16 5.93 10.13
N ASP A 34 10.42 6.17 9.75
CA ASP A 34 10.79 7.35 8.94
C ASP A 34 10.20 7.26 7.53
N PHE A 35 9.73 8.37 7.01
CA PHE A 35 9.20 8.43 5.66
C PHE A 35 10.30 8.51 4.61
N VAL A 36 10.10 7.80 3.51
CA VAL A 36 11.07 7.71 2.41
C VAL A 36 11.43 9.09 1.84
N ASP A 37 10.48 10.01 1.78
CA ASP A 37 10.73 11.34 1.20
C ASP A 37 11.70 12.17 2.07
N ASP A 38 11.54 12.13 3.39
CA ASP A 38 12.42 12.81 4.34
C ASP A 38 13.83 12.22 4.31
N VAL A 39 13.91 10.90 4.32
CA VAL A 39 15.17 10.16 4.26
C VAL A 39 15.89 10.38 2.94
N LYS A 40 15.17 10.46 1.84
CA LYS A 40 15.70 10.64 0.49
C LYS A 40 16.52 11.92 0.36
N GLU A 41 16.06 13.02 0.92
CA GLU A 41 16.82 14.28 0.89
C GLU A 41 18.17 14.16 1.60
N ILE A 42 18.17 13.52 2.77
CA ILE A 42 19.39 13.31 3.56
C ILE A 42 20.37 12.40 2.82
N VAL A 43 19.88 11.27 2.30
CA VAL A 43 20.69 10.28 1.59
C VAL A 43 21.30 10.83 0.30
N LEU A 44 20.57 11.69 -0.43
CA LEU A 44 21.07 12.30 -1.66
C LEU A 44 22.18 13.33 -1.40
N LYS A 45 22.11 14.06 -0.28
CA LYS A 45 23.11 15.05 0.13
C LYS A 45 24.34 14.40 0.79
N SER A 46 24.21 13.22 1.36
CA SER A 46 25.27 12.52 2.10
C SER A 46 26.23 11.77 1.17
N ARG A 47 27.46 11.52 1.63
CA ARG A 47 28.47 10.70 0.96
C ARG A 47 28.39 9.21 1.32
N HIS A 48 27.55 8.84 2.29
CA HIS A 48 27.40 7.44 2.72
C HIS A 48 26.67 6.62 1.64
N ARG A 49 27.05 5.35 1.53
CA ARG A 49 26.44 4.41 0.57
C ARG A 49 25.33 3.59 1.19
N SER A 50 25.40 3.39 2.51
CA SER A 50 24.47 2.55 3.25
C SER A 50 24.24 3.15 4.64
N TYR A 51 23.04 2.97 5.14
CA TYR A 51 22.57 3.53 6.42
C TYR A 51 21.90 2.42 7.20
N PRO A 52 22.24 2.19 8.48
CA PRO A 52 21.52 1.28 9.33
C PRO A 52 20.10 1.77 9.56
N ILE A 53 19.17 0.82 9.64
CA ILE A 53 17.77 1.05 10.02
C ILE A 53 17.57 0.45 11.40
N LEU A 54 16.99 1.25 12.30
CA LEU A 54 16.77 0.92 13.69
C LEU A 54 15.30 0.63 13.97
N ASP A 55 15.04 -0.26 14.90
CA ASP A 55 13.71 -0.47 15.49
C ASP A 55 13.49 0.48 16.69
N GLU A 56 12.34 0.32 17.35
CA GLU A 56 11.96 1.11 18.55
C GLU A 56 12.90 0.88 19.76
N ASN A 57 13.69 -0.19 19.72
CA ASN A 57 14.67 -0.53 20.76
C ASN A 57 16.12 -0.14 20.36
N GLU A 58 16.29 0.72 19.36
CA GLU A 58 17.60 1.15 18.84
C GLU A 58 18.45 -0.02 18.28
N LYS A 59 17.84 -1.15 17.92
CA LYS A 59 18.54 -2.28 17.30
C LYS A 59 18.53 -2.17 15.81
N VAL A 60 19.67 -2.49 15.18
CA VAL A 60 19.77 -2.54 13.73
C VAL A 60 18.96 -3.72 13.18
N VAL A 61 17.93 -3.44 12.41
CA VAL A 61 17.03 -4.41 11.79
C VAL A 61 17.20 -4.50 10.27
N GLY A 62 17.95 -3.57 9.69
CA GLY A 62 18.18 -3.56 8.25
C GLY A 62 19.15 -2.48 7.82
N THR A 63 19.30 -2.33 6.51
CA THR A 63 20.10 -1.26 5.89
C THR A 63 19.35 -0.61 4.75
N LEU A 64 19.48 0.69 4.62
CA LEU A 64 19.01 1.47 3.49
C LEU A 64 20.19 1.91 2.62
N SER A 65 20.04 1.86 1.32
CA SER A 65 21.02 2.39 0.36
C SER A 65 20.32 3.28 -0.67
N ARG A 66 21.09 4.08 -1.39
CA ARG A 66 20.56 4.88 -2.52
C ARG A 66 19.79 4.05 -3.55
N TYR A 67 20.23 2.81 -3.77
CA TYR A 67 19.55 1.90 -4.71
C TYR A 67 18.10 1.62 -4.30
N HIS A 68 17.85 1.43 -3.00
CA HIS A 68 16.50 1.18 -2.48
C HIS A 68 15.58 2.39 -2.69
N LEU A 69 16.13 3.61 -2.70
CA LEU A 69 15.37 4.85 -2.94
C LEU A 69 15.07 5.11 -4.42
N ILE A 70 15.87 4.55 -5.33
CA ILE A 70 15.64 4.69 -6.78
C ILE A 70 14.44 3.85 -7.24
N LYS A 71 14.22 2.69 -6.63
CA LYS A 71 13.11 1.79 -6.92
C LYS A 71 12.36 1.43 -5.63
N PRO A 72 11.69 2.38 -4.99
CA PRO A 72 10.89 2.09 -3.80
C PRO A 72 9.78 1.11 -4.20
N ARG A 73 9.50 0.18 -3.29
CA ARG A 73 8.36 -0.74 -3.44
C ARG A 73 7.09 0.08 -3.26
N ARG A 74 6.40 0.37 -4.37
CA ARG A 74 5.15 1.14 -4.34
C ARG A 74 4.06 0.37 -3.61
N LYS A 75 3.27 1.07 -2.82
CA LYS A 75 2.03 0.50 -2.27
C LYS A 75 1.07 0.21 -3.41
N ARG A 76 0.47 -0.98 -3.41
CA ARG A 76 -0.52 -1.40 -4.40
C ARG A 76 -1.90 -1.04 -3.87
N VAL A 77 -2.67 -0.32 -4.68
CA VAL A 77 -3.99 0.21 -4.28
C VAL A 77 -5.04 -0.09 -5.35
N VAL A 78 -6.28 -0.25 -4.91
CA VAL A 78 -7.47 -0.22 -5.76
C VAL A 78 -8.26 1.01 -5.34
N LEU A 79 -8.64 1.86 -6.30
CA LEU A 79 -9.50 3.00 -6.04
C LEU A 79 -10.95 2.53 -6.05
N VAL A 80 -11.70 2.92 -5.06
CA VAL A 80 -13.11 2.58 -4.91
C VAL A 80 -13.89 3.87 -4.66
N ASP A 81 -14.95 4.06 -5.41
CA ASP A 81 -15.88 5.20 -5.28
C ASP A 81 -15.29 6.56 -5.67
N HIS A 82 -14.17 6.56 -6.37
CA HIS A 82 -13.58 7.76 -6.98
C HIS A 82 -12.57 7.40 -8.06
N ASN A 83 -12.41 8.28 -9.04
CA ASN A 83 -11.40 8.17 -10.10
C ASN A 83 -10.79 9.54 -10.45
N GLU A 84 -10.80 10.46 -9.50
CA GLU A 84 -10.32 11.85 -9.64
C GLU A 84 -9.19 12.11 -8.63
N VAL A 85 -8.07 12.73 -9.11
CA VAL A 85 -6.90 13.00 -8.26
C VAL A 85 -7.27 13.91 -7.09
N SER A 86 -8.13 14.90 -7.32
CA SER A 86 -8.56 15.85 -6.30
C SER A 86 -9.34 15.22 -5.14
N GLN A 87 -9.94 14.06 -5.35
CA GLN A 87 -10.70 13.30 -4.35
C GLN A 87 -9.86 12.23 -3.67
N SER A 88 -8.63 12.02 -4.16
CA SER A 88 -7.73 10.98 -3.65
C SER A 88 -6.92 11.48 -2.46
N VAL A 89 -6.40 10.53 -1.68
CA VAL A 89 -5.47 10.84 -0.59
C VAL A 89 -4.14 11.37 -1.14
N PRO A 90 -3.47 12.28 -0.43
CA PRO A 90 -2.12 12.71 -0.78
C PRO A 90 -1.17 11.51 -0.89
N GLY A 91 -0.28 11.51 -1.88
CA GLY A 91 0.69 10.44 -2.11
C GLY A 91 0.21 9.34 -3.07
N LEU A 92 -0.99 9.46 -3.66
CA LEU A 92 -1.48 8.48 -4.65
C LEU A 92 -0.52 8.33 -5.84
N GLU A 93 0.15 9.39 -6.26
CA GLU A 93 1.14 9.41 -7.34
C GLU A 93 2.35 8.50 -7.05
N GLN A 94 2.58 8.17 -5.77
CA GLN A 94 3.64 7.24 -5.34
C GLN A 94 3.17 5.79 -5.29
N ALA A 95 1.86 5.53 -5.40
CA ALA A 95 1.29 4.20 -5.38
C ALA A 95 1.30 3.53 -6.77
N GLU A 96 1.05 2.23 -6.79
CA GLU A 96 0.74 1.44 -7.98
C GLU A 96 -0.76 1.16 -7.97
N ILE A 97 -1.51 1.81 -8.86
CA ILE A 97 -2.94 1.60 -9.00
C ILE A 97 -3.16 0.29 -9.76
N LEU A 98 -3.86 -0.65 -9.15
CA LEU A 98 -4.17 -1.97 -9.73
C LEU A 98 -5.52 -2.00 -10.43
N GLY A 99 -6.45 -1.18 -9.98
CA GLY A 99 -7.79 -1.13 -10.55
C GLY A 99 -8.59 0.03 -9.99
N ILE A 100 -9.71 0.31 -10.66
CA ILE A 100 -10.70 1.31 -10.27
C ILE A 100 -12.07 0.66 -10.31
N ILE A 101 -12.86 0.85 -9.26
CA ILE A 101 -14.27 0.45 -9.19
C ILE A 101 -15.06 1.69 -8.82
N ASP A 102 -15.89 2.18 -9.73
CA ASP A 102 -16.55 3.47 -9.56
C ASP A 102 -17.87 3.55 -10.31
N HIS A 103 -18.71 4.52 -9.96
CA HIS A 103 -19.97 4.83 -10.64
C HIS A 103 -20.08 6.31 -11.08
N HIS A 104 -19.04 7.09 -10.79
CA HIS A 104 -18.96 8.49 -11.21
C HIS A 104 -18.52 8.63 -12.67
N ARG A 105 -18.58 9.85 -13.19
CA ARG A 105 -17.95 10.18 -14.48
C ARG A 105 -16.47 9.86 -14.45
N LEU A 106 -15.91 9.43 -15.55
CA LEU A 106 -14.46 9.26 -15.68
C LEU A 106 -13.77 10.63 -15.59
N ALA A 107 -12.70 10.70 -14.82
CA ALA A 107 -11.94 11.91 -14.58
C ALA A 107 -10.47 11.78 -15.03
N ASP A 108 -9.50 12.14 -14.20
CA ASP A 108 -8.13 12.45 -14.59
C ASP A 108 -7.06 11.50 -14.05
N ILE A 109 -7.45 10.37 -13.44
CA ILE A 109 -6.49 9.38 -12.96
C ILE A 109 -5.66 8.83 -14.13
N GLN A 110 -4.35 8.98 -14.00
CA GLN A 110 -3.37 8.44 -14.94
C GLN A 110 -2.66 7.24 -14.33
N THR A 111 -2.51 6.18 -15.12
CA THR A 111 -1.83 4.97 -14.70
C THR A 111 -0.62 4.70 -15.59
N ARG A 112 0.41 4.06 -15.01
CA ARG A 112 1.65 3.73 -15.75
C ARG A 112 1.53 2.50 -16.61
N GLN A 113 0.57 1.65 -16.29
CA GLN A 113 0.30 0.39 -17.00
C GLN A 113 -1.21 0.24 -17.17
N PRO A 114 -1.67 -0.58 -18.12
CA PRO A 114 -3.07 -0.94 -18.22
C PRO A 114 -3.55 -1.57 -16.91
N ILE A 115 -4.73 -1.14 -16.45
CA ILE A 115 -5.36 -1.63 -15.22
C ILE A 115 -6.79 -2.08 -15.51
N SER A 116 -7.39 -2.83 -14.58
CA SER A 116 -8.83 -3.11 -14.61
C SER A 116 -9.61 -1.87 -14.17
N VAL A 117 -10.56 -1.43 -14.98
CA VAL A 117 -11.49 -0.35 -14.63
C VAL A 117 -12.91 -0.88 -14.79
N ARG A 118 -13.67 -0.83 -13.68
CA ARG A 118 -15.08 -1.17 -13.68
C ARG A 118 -15.85 0.07 -13.25
N ASN A 119 -16.36 0.79 -14.24
CA ASN A 119 -17.17 1.98 -14.04
C ASN A 119 -18.54 1.73 -14.71
N GLU A 120 -19.60 1.85 -13.91
CA GLU A 120 -20.95 1.51 -14.35
C GLU A 120 -21.95 2.60 -13.93
N PRO A 121 -22.95 2.94 -14.77
CA PRO A 121 -23.95 3.97 -14.48
C PRO A 121 -25.02 3.43 -13.53
N VAL A 122 -24.68 3.32 -12.25
CA VAL A 122 -25.55 2.88 -11.15
C VAL A 122 -25.57 3.95 -10.05
N GLY A 123 -26.44 3.80 -9.06
CA GLY A 123 -26.60 4.80 -7.99
C GLY A 123 -25.56 4.68 -6.87
N SER A 124 -24.82 3.56 -6.79
CA SER A 124 -23.80 3.33 -5.77
C SER A 124 -22.72 2.39 -6.25
N THR A 125 -21.47 2.67 -5.89
CA THR A 125 -20.34 1.75 -6.14
C THR A 125 -20.55 0.41 -5.43
N ASN A 126 -21.27 0.38 -4.31
CA ASN A 126 -21.58 -0.87 -3.62
C ASN A 126 -22.53 -1.78 -4.40
N THR A 127 -23.32 -1.25 -5.32
CA THR A 127 -24.09 -2.04 -6.29
C THR A 127 -23.15 -2.83 -7.21
N ILE A 128 -22.09 -2.21 -7.69
CA ILE A 128 -21.07 -2.87 -8.51
C ILE A 128 -20.34 -3.95 -7.69
N ILE A 129 -19.91 -3.61 -6.49
CA ILE A 129 -19.21 -4.54 -5.59
C ILE A 129 -20.08 -5.75 -5.27
N THR A 130 -21.37 -5.55 -4.98
CA THR A 130 -22.33 -6.66 -4.73
C THR A 130 -22.44 -7.56 -5.95
N SER A 131 -22.50 -6.99 -7.14
CA SER A 131 -22.50 -7.76 -8.39
C SER A 131 -21.21 -8.59 -8.55
N MET A 132 -20.05 -8.02 -8.18
CA MET A 132 -18.78 -8.75 -8.22
C MET A 132 -18.77 -9.93 -7.25
N TYR A 133 -19.35 -9.80 -6.06
CA TYR A 133 -19.54 -10.93 -5.13
C TYR A 133 -20.35 -12.06 -5.80
N GLN A 134 -21.43 -11.71 -6.48
CA GLN A 134 -22.25 -12.70 -7.20
C GLN A 134 -21.49 -13.36 -8.35
N GLU A 135 -20.81 -12.57 -9.19
CA GLU A 135 -20.05 -13.05 -10.35
C GLU A 135 -18.95 -14.04 -9.96
N HIS A 136 -18.36 -13.85 -8.77
CA HIS A 136 -17.30 -14.72 -8.26
C HIS A 136 -17.80 -15.85 -7.35
N GLY A 137 -19.12 -15.95 -7.16
CA GLY A 137 -19.71 -16.96 -6.27
C GLY A 137 -19.30 -16.81 -4.80
N VAL A 138 -18.93 -15.60 -4.38
CA VAL A 138 -18.52 -15.30 -3.01
C VAL A 138 -19.69 -14.70 -2.23
N THR A 139 -19.97 -15.25 -1.05
CA THR A 139 -21.00 -14.69 -0.17
C THR A 139 -20.35 -13.70 0.79
N PRO A 140 -20.80 -12.44 0.87
CA PRO A 140 -20.31 -11.49 1.84
C PRO A 140 -20.69 -11.92 3.26
N SER A 141 -19.84 -11.59 4.24
CA SER A 141 -20.24 -11.79 5.65
C SER A 141 -21.46 -10.93 5.99
N PRO A 142 -22.27 -11.31 6.99
CA PRO A 142 -23.46 -10.54 7.38
C PRO A 142 -23.14 -9.07 7.70
N HIS A 143 -22.00 -8.80 8.37
CA HIS A 143 -21.56 -7.43 8.63
C HIS A 143 -21.24 -6.66 7.35
N MET A 144 -20.56 -7.32 6.41
CA MET A 144 -20.24 -6.70 5.11
C MET A 144 -21.50 -6.48 4.29
N ALA A 145 -22.43 -7.44 4.27
CA ALA A 145 -23.73 -7.29 3.60
C ALA A 145 -24.51 -6.10 4.15
N GLY A 146 -24.54 -5.95 5.48
CA GLY A 146 -25.20 -4.82 6.14
C GLY A 146 -24.56 -3.47 5.77
N LEU A 147 -23.23 -3.38 5.76
CA LEU A 147 -22.52 -2.17 5.37
C LEU A 147 -22.76 -1.80 3.90
N MET A 148 -22.65 -2.77 2.98
CA MET A 148 -22.94 -2.54 1.56
C MET A 148 -24.39 -2.13 1.29
N ALA A 149 -25.36 -2.78 1.95
CA ALA A 149 -26.76 -2.40 1.85
C ALA A 149 -26.99 -0.97 2.36
N SER A 150 -26.40 -0.60 3.49
CA SER A 150 -26.50 0.75 4.07
C SER A 150 -25.91 1.80 3.13
N ALA A 151 -24.78 1.51 2.48
CA ALA A 151 -24.17 2.40 1.51
C ALA A 151 -25.06 2.59 0.27
N ILE A 152 -25.62 1.52 -0.30
CA ILE A 152 -26.56 1.63 -1.42
C ILE A 152 -27.77 2.50 -1.05
N LEU A 153 -28.35 2.32 0.15
CA LEU A 153 -29.48 3.11 0.62
C LEU A 153 -29.12 4.58 0.82
N SER A 154 -27.91 4.84 1.35
CA SER A 154 -27.39 6.20 1.52
C SER A 154 -27.22 6.93 0.19
N ASP A 155 -26.46 6.34 -0.74
CA ASP A 155 -26.11 6.94 -2.04
C ASP A 155 -27.35 7.16 -2.92
N THR A 156 -28.32 6.25 -2.83
CA THR A 156 -29.57 6.34 -3.58
C THR A 156 -30.67 7.12 -2.87
N VAL A 157 -30.40 7.69 -1.69
CA VAL A 157 -31.37 8.42 -0.87
C VAL A 157 -32.64 7.55 -0.67
N MET A 158 -32.46 6.31 -0.16
CA MET A 158 -33.55 5.35 0.00
C MET A 158 -34.29 5.11 -1.33
N PHE A 159 -33.56 4.91 -2.41
CA PHE A 159 -34.05 4.69 -3.78
C PHE A 159 -34.83 5.85 -4.42
N LYS A 160 -34.71 7.05 -3.85
CA LYS A 160 -35.39 8.27 -4.34
C LYS A 160 -34.47 9.13 -5.21
N SER A 161 -33.17 8.86 -5.26
CA SER A 161 -32.24 9.61 -6.11
C SER A 161 -32.58 9.42 -7.58
N PRO A 162 -32.48 10.45 -8.40
CA PRO A 162 -32.62 10.33 -9.88
C PRO A 162 -31.54 9.43 -10.50
N THR A 163 -30.44 9.19 -9.82
CA THR A 163 -29.36 8.29 -10.23
C THR A 163 -29.62 6.84 -9.85
N CYS A 164 -30.63 6.56 -9.03
CA CYS A 164 -30.99 5.20 -8.60
C CYS A 164 -31.48 4.36 -9.79
N THR A 165 -30.94 3.16 -9.93
CA THR A 165 -31.30 2.21 -10.98
C THR A 165 -32.05 1.02 -10.41
N LYS A 166 -32.71 0.25 -11.26
CA LYS A 166 -33.32 -1.05 -10.89
C LYS A 166 -32.29 -2.02 -10.31
N ARG A 167 -31.01 -1.89 -10.72
CA ARG A 167 -29.93 -2.75 -10.26
C ARG A 167 -29.55 -2.42 -8.81
N ASP A 168 -29.57 -1.15 -8.41
CA ASP A 168 -29.33 -0.75 -7.02
C ASP A 168 -30.37 -1.39 -6.09
N ILE A 169 -31.64 -1.33 -6.47
CA ILE A 169 -32.73 -1.96 -5.71
C ILE A 169 -32.52 -3.48 -5.63
N ALA A 170 -32.21 -4.15 -6.73
CA ALA A 170 -32.00 -5.58 -6.76
C ALA A 170 -30.82 -6.02 -5.88
N MET A 171 -29.71 -5.30 -5.92
CA MET A 171 -28.52 -5.62 -5.12
C MET A 171 -28.77 -5.34 -3.62
N ALA A 172 -29.45 -4.26 -3.27
CA ALA A 172 -29.83 -4.00 -1.89
C ALA A 172 -30.77 -5.08 -1.35
N CYS A 173 -31.77 -5.53 -2.11
CA CYS A 173 -32.65 -6.64 -1.73
C CYS A 173 -31.87 -7.93 -1.52
N LEU A 174 -30.93 -8.25 -2.39
CA LEU A 174 -30.07 -9.44 -2.25
C LEU A 174 -29.29 -9.41 -0.92
N LEU A 175 -28.66 -8.28 -0.61
CA LEU A 175 -27.89 -8.11 0.63
C LEU A 175 -28.76 -8.22 1.88
N TYR A 176 -30.00 -7.69 1.83
CA TYR A 176 -30.96 -7.76 2.93
C TYR A 176 -31.44 -9.19 3.19
N THR A 177 -31.56 -10.00 2.15
CA THR A 177 -31.99 -11.41 2.27
C THR A 177 -30.84 -12.38 2.56
N SER A 178 -29.60 -11.89 2.59
CA SER A 178 -28.43 -12.68 3.04
C SER A 178 -28.59 -13.05 4.51
N PRO A 179 -28.03 -14.21 4.97
CA PRO A 179 -28.17 -14.64 6.35
C PRO A 179 -27.80 -13.54 7.35
N SER A 180 -28.74 -13.24 8.27
CA SER A 180 -28.53 -12.23 9.30
C SER A 180 -27.52 -12.71 10.34
N PRO A 181 -26.71 -11.81 10.96
CA PRO A 181 -25.85 -12.17 12.09
C PRO A 181 -26.61 -12.68 13.32
N ARG A 182 -27.96 -12.66 13.30
CA ARG A 182 -28.81 -13.07 14.40
C ARG A 182 -29.41 -14.48 14.22
N ASP A 183 -29.15 -15.12 13.08
CA ASP A 183 -29.51 -16.50 12.79
C ASP A 183 -28.25 -17.40 12.94
#